data_f07f9df099b064d5256da2ec11d13472
#
_entry.id   f07f9df099b064d5256da2ec11d13472
#
_cell.length_a   1.000
_cell.length_b   1.000
_cell.length_c   1.000
_cell.angle_alpha   90.00
_cell.angle_beta   90.00
_cell.angle_gamma   90.00
#
_symmetry.space_group_name_H-M   'P 1'
#
loop_
_entity.id
_entity.type
_entity.pdbx_description
1 polymer ?
#
loop_
_entity_poly.entity_id
_entity_poly.type
_entity_poly.pdbx_seq_one_letter_code
_entity_poly.pdbx_strand_id
1 'polypeptide(L)'
;MTLDDIDWEAGELIIQGKGPRKDRLPLPWDVGEALVMYLQHGRPMCSTRRVFIRARAPYQGFSSSVAVCNVVERALLRAKLQPPCKGAHLLRHSLATHMLRQGASLGEIGEILRHASITTTEIYTKVDIAGLRRLAQPWLGGVA
;
A
#
# COMPACT_ATOMS: atom_id res chain seq x y z
N MET A 1 -8.72 -4.54 -9.97
CA MET A 1 -7.64 -4.38 -10.96
C MET A 1 -7.72 -5.52 -11.96
N THR A 2 -7.68 -5.21 -13.23
CA THR A 2 -7.67 -6.14 -14.37
C THR A 2 -6.34 -6.05 -15.10
N LEU A 3 -6.10 -6.93 -16.07
CA LEU A 3 -4.89 -6.89 -16.89
C LEU A 3 -4.80 -5.60 -17.72
N ASP A 4 -5.95 -4.99 -18.05
CA ASP A 4 -6.02 -3.72 -18.80
C ASP A 4 -5.67 -2.49 -17.94
N ASP A 5 -5.60 -2.67 -16.62
CA ASP A 5 -5.23 -1.60 -15.70
C ASP A 5 -3.69 -1.48 -15.52
N ILE A 6 -2.90 -2.29 -16.25
CA ILE A 6 -1.43 -2.25 -16.22
C ILE A 6 -0.95 -1.73 -17.58
N ASP A 7 -0.38 -0.55 -17.57
CA ASP A 7 0.28 0.05 -18.72
C ASP A 7 1.79 -0.28 -18.66
N TRP A 8 2.17 -1.34 -19.37
CA TRP A 8 3.54 -1.83 -19.37
C TRP A 8 4.50 -0.91 -20.12
N GLU A 9 4.00 -0.18 -21.14
CA GLU A 9 4.82 0.74 -21.94
C GLU A 9 5.12 2.01 -21.14
N ALA A 10 4.11 2.55 -20.46
CA ALA A 10 4.28 3.73 -19.61
C ALA A 10 4.88 3.40 -18.23
N GLY A 11 4.91 2.12 -17.83
CA GLY A 11 5.31 1.71 -16.48
C GLY A 11 4.35 2.22 -15.40
N GLU A 12 3.04 2.14 -15.64
CA GLU A 12 2.01 2.71 -14.78
C GLU A 12 0.89 1.70 -14.45
N LEU A 13 0.28 1.91 -13.30
CA LEU A 13 -0.95 1.23 -12.87
C LEU A 13 -2.12 2.21 -12.91
N ILE A 14 -3.22 1.82 -13.56
CA ILE A 14 -4.47 2.56 -13.56
C ILE A 14 -5.31 2.09 -12.38
N ILE A 15 -5.57 2.98 -11.44
CA ILE A 15 -6.32 2.66 -10.22
C ILE A 15 -7.64 3.42 -10.21
N GLN A 16 -8.75 2.69 -10.15
CA GLN A 16 -10.05 3.28 -9.98
C GLN A 16 -10.32 3.58 -8.51
N GLY A 17 -10.57 4.85 -8.20
CA GLY A 17 -10.97 5.32 -6.87
C GLY A 17 -12.47 5.13 -6.62
N LYS A 18 -12.94 5.74 -5.53
CA LYS A 18 -14.38 5.93 -5.31
C LYS A 18 -14.89 6.97 -6.30
N GLY A 19 -15.81 6.57 -7.18
CA GLY A 19 -16.35 7.42 -8.24
C GLY A 19 -15.69 7.19 -9.62
N PRO A 20 -15.95 8.07 -10.60
CA PRO A 20 -15.52 7.89 -11.99
C PRO A 20 -14.02 8.19 -12.21
N ARG A 21 -13.34 8.76 -11.23
CA ARG A 21 -11.94 9.17 -11.38
C ARG A 21 -11.01 7.97 -11.40
N LYS A 22 -10.16 7.92 -12.42
CA LYS A 22 -9.03 6.99 -12.54
C LYS A 22 -7.76 7.76 -12.28
N ASP A 23 -6.91 7.22 -11.44
CA ASP A 23 -5.58 7.78 -11.18
C ASP A 23 -4.53 6.84 -11.74
N ARG A 24 -3.40 7.41 -12.15
CA ARG A 24 -2.23 6.68 -12.61
C ARG A 24 -1.18 6.71 -11.52
N LEU A 25 -0.63 5.56 -11.18
CA LEU A 25 0.48 5.43 -10.24
C LEU A 25 1.66 4.80 -10.96
N PRO A 26 2.89 5.27 -10.71
CA PRO A 26 4.06 4.61 -11.25
C PRO A 26 4.13 3.16 -10.78
N LEU A 27 4.56 2.27 -11.65
CA LEU A 27 4.83 0.87 -11.34
C LEU A 27 6.32 0.72 -11.06
N PRO A 28 6.76 0.58 -9.80
CA PRO A 28 8.16 0.34 -9.49
C PRO A 28 8.67 -0.92 -10.17
N TRP A 29 9.94 -0.92 -10.56
CA TRP A 29 10.55 -2.01 -11.32
C TRP A 29 10.39 -3.37 -10.64
N ASP A 30 10.72 -3.45 -9.35
CA ASP A 30 10.62 -4.67 -8.54
C ASP A 30 9.20 -5.21 -8.45
N VAL A 31 8.21 -4.32 -8.37
CA VAL A 31 6.78 -4.68 -8.38
C VAL A 31 6.37 -5.18 -9.76
N GLY A 32 6.85 -4.53 -10.82
CA GLY A 32 6.61 -4.95 -12.21
C GLY A 32 7.17 -6.34 -12.48
N GLU A 33 8.42 -6.59 -12.07
CA GLU A 33 9.05 -7.91 -12.18
C GLU A 33 8.27 -8.99 -11.42
N ALA A 34 7.86 -8.73 -10.19
CA ALA A 34 7.05 -9.66 -9.39
C ALA A 34 5.69 -9.94 -10.05
N LEU A 35 5.06 -8.93 -10.66
CA LEU A 35 3.82 -9.11 -11.42
C LEU A 35 4.02 -10.00 -12.64
N VAL A 36 5.07 -9.78 -13.43
CA VAL A 36 5.42 -10.61 -14.58
C VAL A 36 5.61 -12.06 -14.15
N MET A 37 6.42 -12.30 -13.12
CA MET A 37 6.66 -13.65 -12.58
C MET A 37 5.34 -14.31 -12.13
N TYR A 38 4.48 -13.57 -11.45
CA TYR A 38 3.17 -14.08 -11.06
C TYR A 38 2.30 -14.42 -12.26
N LEU A 39 2.23 -13.54 -13.27
CA LEU A 39 1.39 -13.74 -14.46
C LEU A 39 1.85 -14.92 -15.29
N GLN A 40 3.16 -15.13 -15.41
CA GLN A 40 3.75 -16.21 -16.20
C GLN A 40 3.73 -17.59 -15.49
N HIS A 41 3.98 -17.60 -14.18
CA HIS A 41 4.25 -18.84 -13.46
C HIS A 41 3.30 -19.13 -12.30
N GLY A 42 2.70 -18.09 -11.71
CA GLY A 42 1.89 -18.23 -10.49
C GLY A 42 0.39 -18.14 -10.72
N ARG A 43 -0.04 -17.47 -11.79
CA ARG A 43 -1.46 -17.25 -12.07
C ARG A 43 -2.06 -18.46 -12.77
N PRO A 44 -3.09 -19.13 -12.20
CA PRO A 44 -3.77 -20.24 -12.89
C PRO A 44 -4.38 -19.78 -14.21
N MET A 45 -4.39 -20.68 -15.19
CA MET A 45 -5.08 -20.43 -16.48
C MET A 45 -6.59 -20.31 -16.26
N CYS A 46 -7.17 -19.22 -16.75
CA CYS A 46 -8.60 -18.91 -16.61
C CYS A 46 -9.01 -17.83 -17.60
N SER A 47 -10.31 -17.71 -17.86
CA SER A 47 -10.88 -16.70 -18.76
C SER A 47 -11.03 -15.31 -18.16
N THR A 48 -10.92 -15.17 -16.84
CA THR A 48 -11.08 -13.87 -16.19
C THR A 48 -9.89 -12.96 -16.46
N ARG A 49 -10.17 -11.67 -16.70
CA ARG A 49 -9.13 -10.64 -16.86
C ARG A 49 -8.66 -10.02 -15.54
N ARG A 50 -9.15 -10.51 -14.39
CA ARG A 50 -8.64 -10.07 -13.08
C ARG A 50 -7.17 -10.44 -12.93
N VAL A 51 -6.33 -9.51 -12.46
CA VAL A 51 -4.90 -9.79 -12.22
C VAL A 51 -4.77 -10.85 -11.14
N PHE A 52 -5.26 -10.57 -9.95
CA PHE A 52 -5.17 -11.50 -8.83
C PHE A 52 -6.41 -12.38 -8.75
N ILE A 53 -6.18 -13.69 -8.73
CA ILE A 53 -7.22 -14.70 -8.67
C ILE A 53 -6.92 -15.72 -7.57
N ARG A 54 -7.93 -16.48 -7.20
CA ARG A 54 -7.80 -17.55 -6.21
C ARG A 54 -6.88 -18.66 -6.75
N ALA A 55 -5.98 -19.15 -5.89
CA ALA A 55 -5.08 -20.25 -6.24
C ALA A 55 -5.76 -21.63 -6.36
N ARG A 56 -7.04 -21.73 -5.92
CA ARG A 56 -7.86 -22.96 -5.99
C ARG A 56 -9.16 -22.65 -6.70
N ALA A 57 -9.66 -23.66 -7.42
CA ALA A 57 -10.94 -23.56 -8.13
C ALA A 57 -12.10 -23.18 -7.19
N PRO A 58 -13.09 -22.43 -7.67
CA PRO A 58 -13.16 -21.82 -8.98
C PRO A 58 -12.16 -20.67 -9.13
N TYR A 59 -11.43 -20.61 -10.25
CA TYR A 59 -10.40 -19.60 -10.53
C TYR A 59 -11.03 -18.25 -10.86
N GLN A 60 -11.36 -17.52 -9.85
CA GLN A 60 -12.04 -16.22 -9.93
C GLN A 60 -11.25 -15.15 -9.18
N GLY A 61 -11.49 -13.89 -9.53
CA GLY A 61 -10.97 -12.76 -8.78
C GLY A 61 -11.42 -12.78 -7.31
N PHE A 62 -10.69 -12.11 -6.45
CA PHE A 62 -11.09 -11.99 -5.05
C PHE A 62 -12.43 -11.26 -4.94
N SER A 63 -13.33 -11.82 -4.17
CA SER A 63 -14.68 -11.28 -3.95
C SER A 63 -14.71 -10.15 -2.91
N SER A 64 -13.69 -10.08 -2.06
CA SER A 64 -13.63 -9.09 -0.98
C SER A 64 -12.18 -8.72 -0.63
N SER A 65 -12.01 -7.59 0.07
CA SER A 65 -10.73 -7.15 0.63
C SER A 65 -10.17 -8.11 1.69
N VAL A 66 -11.02 -8.92 2.31
CA VAL A 66 -10.61 -9.94 3.30
C VAL A 66 -9.61 -10.93 2.68
N ALA A 67 -9.79 -11.30 1.41
CA ALA A 67 -8.86 -12.20 0.74
C ALA A 67 -7.45 -11.59 0.66
N VAL A 68 -7.33 -10.29 0.39
CA VAL A 68 -6.05 -9.58 0.38
C VAL A 68 -5.44 -9.53 1.78
N CYS A 69 -6.25 -9.24 2.80
CA CYS A 69 -5.79 -9.26 4.19
C CYS A 69 -5.22 -10.63 4.58
N ASN A 70 -5.91 -11.71 4.21
CA ASN A 70 -5.44 -13.07 4.48
C ASN A 70 -4.11 -13.40 3.77
N VAL A 71 -3.90 -12.88 2.55
CA VAL A 71 -2.62 -13.04 1.84
C VAL A 71 -1.50 -12.35 2.62
N VAL A 72 -1.72 -11.11 3.06
CA VAL A 72 -0.75 -10.34 3.84
C VAL A 72 -0.46 -11.03 5.18
N GLU A 73 -1.49 -11.47 5.90
CA GLU A 73 -1.32 -12.18 7.18
C GLU A 73 -0.47 -13.45 7.04
N ARG A 74 -0.75 -14.24 5.99
CA ARG A 74 0.06 -15.44 5.72
C ARG A 74 1.51 -15.11 5.34
N ALA A 75 1.74 -14.00 4.64
CA ALA A 75 3.09 -13.53 4.33
C ALA A 75 3.83 -13.12 5.61
N LEU A 76 3.19 -12.38 6.51
CA LEU A 76 3.75 -12.00 7.81
C LEU A 76 4.08 -13.21 8.68
N LEU A 77 3.17 -14.20 8.74
CA LEU A 77 3.41 -15.45 9.47
C LEU A 77 4.62 -16.20 8.93
N ARG A 78 4.76 -16.32 7.60
CA ARG A 78 5.95 -16.95 6.98
C ARG A 78 7.24 -16.21 7.31
N ALA A 79 7.16 -14.88 7.36
CA ALA A 79 8.29 -14.03 7.74
C ALA A 79 8.54 -13.99 9.26
N LYS A 80 7.75 -14.71 10.08
CA LYS A 80 7.79 -14.72 11.54
C LYS A 80 7.63 -13.31 12.16
N LEU A 81 6.90 -12.43 11.48
CA LEU A 81 6.59 -11.09 11.94
C LEU A 81 5.25 -11.08 12.70
N GLN A 82 5.24 -10.42 13.85
CA GLN A 82 4.05 -10.26 14.68
C GLN A 82 3.77 -8.77 14.93
N PRO A 83 3.31 -8.01 13.92
CA PRO A 83 2.98 -6.61 14.11
C PRO A 83 1.71 -6.45 14.97
N PRO A 84 1.54 -5.29 15.65
CA PRO A 84 0.38 -5.02 16.49
C PRO A 84 -0.93 -4.95 15.69
N CYS A 85 -0.86 -4.60 14.40
CA CYS A 85 -1.99 -4.58 13.49
C CYS A 85 -1.80 -5.61 12.37
N LYS A 86 -2.88 -6.24 11.92
CA LYS A 86 -2.85 -7.26 10.88
C LYS A 86 -3.58 -6.79 9.62
N GLY A 87 -3.29 -7.47 8.50
CA GLY A 87 -3.95 -7.23 7.23
C GLY A 87 -3.31 -6.14 6.36
N ALA A 88 -3.97 -5.83 5.23
CA ALA A 88 -3.43 -4.94 4.20
C ALA A 88 -3.19 -3.49 4.68
N HIS A 89 -3.96 -3.02 5.65
CA HIS A 89 -3.78 -1.68 6.23
C HIS A 89 -2.42 -1.49 6.90
N LEU A 90 -1.82 -2.56 7.42
CA LEU A 90 -0.47 -2.51 7.98
C LEU A 90 0.54 -2.01 6.96
N LEU A 91 0.49 -2.53 5.72
CA LEU A 91 1.43 -2.12 4.66
C LEU A 91 1.27 -0.64 4.34
N ARG A 92 0.01 -0.17 4.30
CA ARG A 92 -0.30 1.24 4.09
C ARG A 92 0.24 2.12 5.21
N HIS A 93 0.06 1.72 6.47
CA HIS A 93 0.59 2.44 7.62
C HIS A 93 2.13 2.43 7.64
N SER A 94 2.75 1.30 7.31
CA SER A 94 4.20 1.19 7.23
C SER A 94 4.79 2.12 6.17
N LEU A 95 4.16 2.18 4.97
CA LEU A 95 4.57 3.09 3.91
C LEU A 95 4.47 4.54 4.36
N ALA A 96 3.33 4.95 4.92
CA ALA A 96 3.13 6.32 5.40
C ALA A 96 4.17 6.73 6.47
N THR A 97 4.40 5.85 7.43
CA THR A 97 5.40 6.08 8.50
C THR A 97 6.81 6.15 7.92
N HIS A 98 7.12 5.30 6.96
CA HIS A 98 8.41 5.31 6.28
C HIS A 98 8.62 6.62 5.53
N MET A 99 7.65 7.07 4.72
CA MET A 99 7.70 8.33 4.00
C MET A 99 7.88 9.52 4.94
N LEU A 100 7.14 9.54 6.06
CA LEU A 100 7.26 10.60 7.07
C LEU A 100 8.67 10.67 7.66
N ARG A 101 9.28 9.51 7.95
CA ARG A 101 10.66 9.43 8.45
C ARG A 101 11.70 9.88 7.42
N GLN A 102 11.40 9.75 6.15
CA GLN A 102 12.22 10.26 5.05
C GLN A 102 12.00 11.75 4.79
N GLY A 103 11.15 12.41 5.57
CA GLY A 103 10.88 13.85 5.47
C GLY A 103 9.78 14.24 4.49
N ALA A 104 9.01 13.28 3.98
CA ALA A 104 7.87 13.59 3.14
C ALA A 104 6.80 14.36 3.93
N SER A 105 6.20 15.36 3.28
CA SER A 105 5.10 16.14 3.83
C SER A 105 3.82 15.29 3.95
N LEU A 106 2.92 15.72 4.85
CA LEU A 106 1.60 15.06 4.97
C LEU A 106 0.78 15.15 3.68
N GLY A 107 0.98 16.21 2.89
CA GLY A 107 0.35 16.38 1.58
C GLY A 107 0.78 15.27 0.61
N GLU A 108 2.10 15.09 0.43
CA GLU A 108 2.66 14.04 -0.44
C GLU A 108 2.24 12.63 0.00
N ILE A 109 2.26 12.37 1.31
CA ILE A 109 1.78 11.09 1.85
C ILE A 109 0.29 10.91 1.54
N GLY A 110 -0.52 11.96 1.70
CA GLY A 110 -1.94 11.95 1.41
C GLY A 110 -2.24 11.66 -0.06
N GLU A 111 -1.48 12.25 -0.97
CA GLU A 111 -1.60 12.03 -2.42
C GLU A 111 -1.27 10.58 -2.80
N ILE A 112 -0.12 10.07 -2.36
CA ILE A 112 0.29 8.68 -2.66
C ILE A 112 -0.68 7.68 -2.07
N LEU A 113 -1.13 7.92 -0.84
CA LEU A 113 -2.10 7.06 -0.18
C LEU A 113 -3.55 7.34 -0.64
N ARG A 114 -3.77 8.36 -1.47
CA ARG A 114 -5.09 8.73 -1.99
C ARG A 114 -6.11 8.97 -0.88
N HIS A 115 -5.69 9.72 0.16
CA HIS A 115 -6.60 10.11 1.21
C HIS A 115 -7.55 11.20 0.72
N ALA A 116 -8.84 11.06 1.00
CA ALA A 116 -9.85 12.05 0.66
C ALA A 116 -9.71 13.34 1.50
N SER A 117 -9.02 13.27 2.63
CA SER A 117 -8.79 14.39 3.56
C SER A 117 -7.41 14.29 4.20
N ILE A 118 -6.74 15.40 4.36
CA ILE A 118 -5.47 15.56 5.09
C ILE A 118 -5.60 15.04 6.52
N THR A 119 -6.74 15.26 7.17
CA THR A 119 -7.03 14.74 8.52
C THR A 119 -6.83 13.23 8.64
N THR A 120 -7.10 12.49 7.56
CA THR A 120 -6.82 11.04 7.54
C THR A 120 -5.32 10.74 7.57
N THR A 121 -4.48 11.65 7.07
CA THR A 121 -3.03 11.51 7.06
C THR A 121 -2.41 11.94 8.38
N GLU A 122 -3.03 12.86 9.12
CA GLU A 122 -2.57 13.35 10.43
C GLU A 122 -2.46 12.24 11.50
N ILE A 123 -3.18 11.12 11.34
CA ILE A 123 -3.03 9.99 12.26
C ILE A 123 -1.60 9.45 12.30
N TYR A 124 -0.82 9.62 11.23
CA TYR A 124 0.56 9.16 11.17
C TYR A 124 1.51 10.03 11.96
N THR A 125 1.22 11.31 12.16
CA THR A 125 2.01 12.21 13.03
C THR A 125 1.96 11.75 14.48
N LYS A 126 0.82 11.20 14.91
CA LYS A 126 0.65 10.67 16.28
C LYS A 126 1.43 9.37 16.52
N VAL A 127 1.76 8.64 15.45
CA VAL A 127 2.48 7.35 15.54
C VAL A 127 3.99 7.57 15.63
N ASP A 128 4.52 8.68 15.11
CA ASP A 128 5.97 8.99 15.17
C ASP A 128 6.31 10.07 16.20
N ILE A 129 5.85 9.89 17.44
CA ILE A 129 6.19 10.76 18.57
C ILE A 129 7.71 10.80 18.80
N ALA A 130 8.43 9.72 18.52
CA ALA A 130 9.89 9.67 18.64
C ALA A 130 10.59 10.56 17.61
N GLY A 131 10.07 10.60 16.36
CA GLY A 131 10.53 11.52 15.31
C GLY A 131 10.21 12.97 15.64
N LEU A 132 9.00 13.24 16.10
CA LEU A 132 8.57 14.58 16.52
C LEU A 132 9.41 15.12 17.70
N ARG A 133 9.77 14.28 18.67
CA ARG A 133 10.66 14.67 19.78
C ARG A 133 12.06 15.08 19.34
N ARG A 134 12.56 14.57 18.21
CA ARG A 134 13.86 15.00 17.65
C ARG A 134 13.78 16.35 16.95
N LEU A 135 12.60 16.73 16.47
CA LEU A 135 12.35 18.02 15.83
C LEU A 135 11.96 19.10 16.84
N ALA A 136 11.49 18.71 18.03
CA ALA A 136 11.22 19.63 19.11
C ALA A 136 12.55 20.25 19.57
N GLN A 137 12.77 21.51 19.21
CA GLN A 137 13.88 22.28 19.75
C GLN A 137 13.74 22.37 21.28
N PRO A 138 14.85 22.31 22.04
CA PRO A 138 14.78 22.56 23.46
C PRO A 138 14.16 23.95 23.70
N TRP A 139 13.15 24.01 24.54
CA TRP A 139 12.48 25.26 24.91
C TRP A 139 13.50 26.18 25.58
N LEU A 140 13.82 27.29 24.96
CA LEU A 140 14.79 28.26 25.46
C LEU A 140 14.27 29.10 26.65
N GLY A 141 13.10 28.80 27.20
CA GLY A 141 12.44 29.55 28.27
C GLY A 141 12.40 28.88 29.65
N GLY A 142 13.17 27.83 29.89
CA GLY A 142 13.17 27.10 31.16
C GLY A 142 14.41 27.36 32.02
N VAL A 143 14.61 28.63 32.41
CA VAL A 143 15.48 28.96 33.55
C VAL A 143 14.61 29.72 34.56
N ALA A 144 14.22 29.03 35.58
CA ALA A 144 13.93 29.58 36.90
C ALA A 144 14.23 28.50 37.92
#